data_73e294877f18ef6bf30506ad954e2f5a
#
_entry.id   73e294877f18ef6bf30506ad954e2f5a
#
_cell.length_a   1.000
_cell.length_b   1.000
_cell.length_c   1.000
_cell.angle_alpha   90.00
_cell.angle_beta   90.00
_cell.angle_gamma   90.00
#
_symmetry.space_group_name_H-M   'P 1'
#
loop_
_entity.id
_entity.type
_entity.pdbx_description
1 polymer ?
#
loop_
_entity_poly.entity_id
_entity_poly.type
_entity_poly.pdbx_seq_one_letter_code
_entity_poly.pdbx_strand_id
1 'polypeptide(L)'
;MGLGCSDETLEEGIVYFNRANLYGVGGIPHLQWNGVDEIVGAGSPWWDRYDDYYPLVVDYSNQQTPYEIEITGAYISGDPSVPYEITVTQGGGSPGENMALEIVVAEDSIYSFWSSPSVYHYTRNVSRNYLTYHDECKNILELSNGESQTFSGSFEISDTWVGDNLKIIAFIQDLDTYEVYQSEIASISRDLDPDVDGDGILNNEDNCPSVHNFTQSDWDYDDIGDACDSCNDIANVPGNVNIDANGTEFDPIINVMDILAFADLLDDSNLMNDCQSIDLLEDGSINQFDLVVLIDLVMSEGS
;
A
#
# COMPACT_ATOMS: atom_id res chain seq x y z
N MET A 1 19.02 -22.74 -19.72
CA MET A 1 18.77 -21.43 -20.36
C MET A 1 17.27 -21.27 -20.31
N GLY A 2 16.77 -20.59 -19.27
CA GLY A 2 15.36 -20.26 -19.17
C GLY A 2 15.09 -19.17 -20.21
N LEU A 3 14.12 -19.40 -21.06
CA LEU A 3 13.51 -18.34 -21.86
C LEU A 3 12.89 -17.39 -20.82
N GLY A 4 13.34 -16.12 -20.81
CA GLY A 4 12.74 -15.13 -19.94
C GLY A 4 11.29 -14.95 -20.34
N CYS A 5 10.40 -14.97 -19.34
CA CYS A 5 8.97 -14.68 -19.55
C CYS A 5 8.69 -13.19 -19.83
N SER A 6 9.70 -12.35 -19.87
CA SER A 6 9.62 -10.98 -20.35
C SER A 6 9.77 -10.97 -21.87
N ASP A 7 8.67 -10.86 -22.58
CA ASP A 7 8.72 -10.71 -24.04
C ASP A 7 8.87 -9.20 -24.37
N GLU A 8 10.10 -8.80 -24.69
CA GLU A 8 10.43 -7.47 -25.20
C GLU A 8 9.70 -7.13 -26.52
N THR A 9 8.93 -8.07 -27.08
CA THR A 9 8.31 -7.95 -28.40
C THR A 9 6.81 -7.64 -28.35
N LEU A 10 6.18 -7.61 -27.17
CA LEU A 10 4.77 -7.23 -27.10
C LEU A 10 4.63 -5.71 -27.25
N GLU A 11 4.31 -5.26 -28.46
CA GLU A 11 3.81 -3.90 -28.66
C GLU A 11 2.63 -3.66 -27.71
N GLU A 12 2.59 -2.52 -27.02
CA GLU A 12 1.58 -2.14 -25.99
C GLU A 12 0.13 -2.46 -26.41
N GLY A 13 -0.17 -2.45 -27.72
CA GLY A 13 -1.48 -2.79 -28.24
C GLY A 13 -1.86 -4.26 -28.13
N ILE A 14 -0.90 -5.19 -28.07
CA ILE A 14 -1.18 -6.63 -28.10
C ILE A 14 -1.76 -7.09 -26.76
N VAL A 15 -1.24 -6.57 -25.64
CA VAL A 15 -1.76 -6.88 -24.28
C VAL A 15 -3.23 -6.52 -24.17
N TYR A 16 -3.60 -5.33 -24.61
CA TYR A 16 -5.00 -4.88 -24.63
C TYR A 16 -5.89 -5.82 -25.46
N PHE A 17 -5.49 -6.13 -26.70
CA PHE A 17 -6.30 -6.97 -27.59
C PHE A 17 -6.55 -8.37 -27.04
N ASN A 18 -5.56 -8.93 -26.34
CA ASN A 18 -5.69 -10.27 -25.80
C ASN A 18 -6.63 -10.34 -24.60
N ARG A 19 -6.54 -9.39 -23.66
CA ARG A 19 -7.51 -9.29 -22.55
C ARG A 19 -8.90 -8.91 -23.07
N ALA A 20 -9.01 -8.04 -24.06
CA ALA A 20 -10.26 -7.70 -24.70
C ALA A 20 -10.91 -8.93 -25.37
N ASN A 21 -10.12 -9.79 -26.01
CA ASN A 21 -10.60 -11.04 -26.60
C ASN A 21 -11.04 -12.05 -25.53
N LEU A 22 -10.26 -12.16 -24.42
CA LEU A 22 -10.58 -13.05 -23.31
C LEU A 22 -12.00 -12.76 -22.74
N TYR A 23 -12.32 -11.50 -22.56
CA TYR A 23 -13.61 -11.04 -22.03
C TYR A 23 -14.65 -10.72 -23.11
N GLY A 24 -14.37 -10.98 -24.39
CA GLY A 24 -15.30 -10.73 -25.48
C GLY A 24 -15.66 -9.26 -25.69
N VAL A 25 -14.73 -8.33 -25.41
CA VAL A 25 -14.97 -6.89 -25.51
C VAL A 25 -15.33 -6.49 -26.93
N GLY A 26 -16.61 -6.23 -27.18
CA GLY A 26 -17.14 -5.84 -28.50
C GLY A 26 -17.15 -4.34 -28.77
N GLY A 27 -16.83 -3.51 -27.79
CA GLY A 27 -16.81 -2.04 -27.90
C GLY A 27 -16.41 -1.36 -26.61
N ILE A 28 -16.16 -0.04 -26.70
CA ILE A 28 -15.76 0.80 -25.56
C ILE A 28 -16.76 1.93 -25.31
N PRO A 29 -16.90 2.41 -24.06
CA PRO A 29 -16.30 1.88 -22.84
C PRO A 29 -16.86 0.51 -22.44
N HIS A 30 -15.99 -0.37 -21.92
CA HIS A 30 -16.33 -1.66 -21.36
C HIS A 30 -15.58 -1.81 -20.05
N LEU A 31 -16.29 -2.10 -18.98
CA LEU A 31 -15.75 -2.38 -17.66
C LEU A 31 -15.99 -3.85 -17.34
N GLN A 32 -14.93 -4.54 -16.95
CA GLN A 32 -14.97 -5.90 -16.44
C GLN A 32 -14.77 -5.87 -14.93
N TRP A 33 -15.74 -6.36 -14.19
CA TRP A 33 -15.73 -6.41 -12.74
C TRP A 33 -15.40 -7.82 -12.27
N ASN A 34 -14.38 -7.93 -11.44
CA ASN A 34 -13.94 -9.19 -10.85
C ASN A 34 -13.79 -10.37 -11.84
N GLY A 35 -13.59 -10.06 -13.11
CA GLY A 35 -13.45 -11.04 -14.19
C GLY A 35 -14.76 -11.65 -14.72
N VAL A 36 -15.90 -11.46 -14.04
CA VAL A 36 -17.17 -12.15 -14.34
C VAL A 36 -18.31 -11.22 -14.72
N ASP A 37 -18.42 -10.05 -14.11
CA ASP A 37 -19.46 -9.09 -14.44
C ASP A 37 -19.00 -8.03 -15.42
N GLU A 38 -19.86 -7.61 -16.33
CA GLU A 38 -19.54 -6.58 -17.31
C GLU A 38 -20.53 -5.40 -17.31
N ILE A 39 -20.02 -4.20 -17.53
CA ILE A 39 -20.85 -3.03 -17.82
C ILE A 39 -20.34 -2.38 -19.09
N VAL A 40 -21.18 -2.35 -20.13
CA VAL A 40 -20.84 -1.84 -21.46
C VAL A 40 -21.54 -0.51 -21.72
N GLY A 41 -20.82 0.44 -22.29
CA GLY A 41 -21.33 1.76 -22.66
C GLY A 41 -21.28 2.78 -21.53
N ALA A 42 -21.27 4.07 -21.90
CA ALA A 42 -21.13 5.18 -20.97
C ALA A 42 -22.42 5.58 -20.22
N GLY A 43 -23.57 5.07 -20.65
CA GLY A 43 -24.86 5.56 -20.14
C GLY A 43 -25.24 6.95 -20.70
N SER A 44 -26.52 7.31 -20.56
CA SER A 44 -26.99 8.66 -20.88
C SER A 44 -28.20 9.01 -20.01
N PRO A 45 -28.03 9.93 -19.07
CA PRO A 45 -26.82 10.68 -18.74
C PRO A 45 -25.73 9.83 -18.08
N TRP A 46 -24.47 10.30 -18.11
CA TRP A 46 -23.30 9.54 -17.62
C TRP A 46 -23.37 9.13 -16.14
N TRP A 47 -24.07 9.92 -15.31
CA TRP A 47 -24.22 9.61 -13.86
C TRP A 47 -25.15 8.43 -13.58
N ASP A 48 -25.98 7.99 -14.53
CA ASP A 48 -26.81 6.78 -14.36
C ASP A 48 -25.94 5.54 -14.14
N ARG A 49 -24.66 5.57 -14.63
CA ARG A 49 -23.72 4.48 -14.44
C ARG A 49 -23.23 4.32 -12.99
N TYR A 50 -23.34 5.36 -12.17
CA TYR A 50 -23.04 5.24 -10.75
C TYR A 50 -23.97 4.21 -10.07
N ASP A 51 -25.24 4.21 -10.42
CA ASP A 51 -26.22 3.28 -9.87
C ASP A 51 -25.97 1.83 -10.33
N ASP A 52 -25.33 1.64 -11.48
CA ASP A 52 -24.89 0.32 -11.96
C ASP A 52 -23.60 -0.14 -11.25
N TYR A 53 -22.64 0.79 -11.00
CA TYR A 53 -21.32 0.46 -10.43
C TYR A 53 -21.39 0.26 -8.92
N TYR A 54 -22.11 1.09 -8.21
CA TYR A 54 -22.12 1.12 -6.75
C TYR A 54 -22.51 -0.22 -6.10
N PRO A 55 -23.54 -0.95 -6.56
CA PRO A 55 -23.86 -2.28 -6.05
C PRO A 55 -22.71 -3.27 -6.22
N LEU A 56 -22.04 -3.29 -7.38
CA LEU A 56 -20.90 -4.17 -7.63
C LEU A 56 -19.73 -3.87 -6.69
N VAL A 57 -19.40 -2.58 -6.50
CA VAL A 57 -18.35 -2.19 -5.53
C VAL A 57 -18.68 -2.67 -4.13
N VAL A 58 -19.92 -2.49 -3.67
CA VAL A 58 -20.35 -2.95 -2.34
C VAL A 58 -20.30 -4.47 -2.24
N ASP A 59 -20.79 -5.18 -3.24
CA ASP A 59 -20.83 -6.64 -3.22
C ASP A 59 -19.42 -7.23 -3.20
N TYR A 60 -18.53 -6.77 -4.08
CA TYR A 60 -17.14 -7.26 -4.13
C TYR A 60 -16.29 -6.82 -2.92
N SER A 61 -16.52 -5.63 -2.37
CA SER A 61 -15.82 -5.18 -1.16
C SER A 61 -16.16 -6.01 0.09
N ASN A 62 -17.30 -6.68 0.10
CA ASN A 62 -17.74 -7.53 1.22
C ASN A 62 -17.40 -9.01 1.03
N GLN A 63 -16.86 -9.39 -0.12
CA GLN A 63 -16.46 -10.78 -0.36
C GLN A 63 -15.22 -11.14 0.46
N GLN A 64 -15.22 -12.34 1.02
CA GLN A 64 -14.06 -12.89 1.72
C GLN A 64 -13.22 -13.67 0.70
N THR A 65 -11.93 -13.39 0.67
CA THR A 65 -10.97 -14.14 -0.13
C THR A 65 -10.17 -15.11 0.76
N PRO A 66 -9.85 -16.32 0.27
CA PRO A 66 -8.92 -17.20 0.97
C PRO A 66 -7.45 -16.86 0.74
N TYR A 67 -7.14 -15.82 -0.03
CA TYR A 67 -5.79 -15.48 -0.45
C TYR A 67 -5.34 -14.14 0.11
N GLU A 68 -4.05 -14.05 0.40
CA GLU A 68 -3.30 -12.84 0.69
C GLU A 68 -2.15 -12.73 -0.32
N ILE A 69 -1.86 -11.52 -0.81
CA ILE A 69 -0.78 -11.24 -1.76
C ILE A 69 0.13 -10.20 -1.12
N GLU A 70 1.42 -10.48 -1.09
CA GLU A 70 2.47 -9.55 -0.71
C GLU A 70 3.39 -9.31 -1.90
N ILE A 71 3.65 -8.05 -2.25
CA ILE A 71 4.55 -7.66 -3.33
C ILE A 71 5.76 -6.97 -2.72
N THR A 72 6.95 -7.52 -2.97
CA THR A 72 8.23 -6.94 -2.57
C THR A 72 9.16 -6.84 -3.78
N GLY A 73 10.26 -6.11 -3.66
CA GLY A 73 11.19 -5.95 -4.76
C GLY A 73 12.25 -4.89 -4.46
N ALA A 74 12.89 -4.40 -5.51
CA ALA A 74 13.82 -3.30 -5.41
C ALA A 74 13.71 -2.40 -6.66
N TYR A 75 13.46 -1.13 -6.46
CA TYR A 75 13.51 -0.11 -7.49
C TYR A 75 14.57 0.92 -7.13
N ILE A 76 15.51 1.14 -8.05
CA ILE A 76 16.55 2.16 -7.90
C ILE A 76 16.37 3.15 -9.06
N SER A 77 16.14 4.41 -8.74
CA SER A 77 15.94 5.45 -9.75
C SER A 77 17.14 5.52 -10.71
N GLY A 78 16.86 5.38 -12.01
CA GLY A 78 17.88 5.35 -13.05
C GLY A 78 18.43 3.95 -13.40
N ASP A 79 18.08 2.91 -12.67
CA ASP A 79 18.26 1.53 -13.09
C ASP A 79 17.02 1.08 -13.88
N PRO A 80 17.15 0.58 -15.11
CA PRO A 80 16.01 0.12 -15.88
C PRO A 80 15.43 -1.20 -15.36
N SER A 81 16.17 -1.99 -14.60
CA SER A 81 15.77 -3.31 -14.15
C SER A 81 15.08 -3.27 -12.80
N VAL A 82 13.88 -3.82 -12.72
CA VAL A 82 13.08 -3.89 -11.49
C VAL A 82 12.86 -5.36 -11.12
N PRO A 83 13.66 -5.91 -10.22
CA PRO A 83 13.40 -7.23 -9.63
C PRO A 83 12.20 -7.14 -8.68
N TYR A 84 11.37 -8.17 -8.68
CA TYR A 84 10.23 -8.31 -7.79
C TYR A 84 10.09 -9.74 -7.25
N GLU A 85 9.43 -9.84 -6.12
CA GLU A 85 9.01 -11.09 -5.51
C GLU A 85 7.56 -10.95 -5.05
N ILE A 86 6.71 -11.92 -5.39
CA ILE A 86 5.30 -11.90 -5.02
C ILE A 86 5.00 -13.19 -4.26
N THR A 87 4.60 -13.04 -3.02
CA THR A 87 4.21 -14.15 -2.15
C THR A 87 2.69 -14.22 -2.05
N VAL A 88 2.14 -15.36 -2.40
CA VAL A 88 0.73 -15.68 -2.23
C VAL A 88 0.59 -16.63 -1.05
N THR A 89 -0.23 -16.26 -0.08
CA THR A 89 -0.56 -17.11 1.08
C THR A 89 -2.02 -17.49 1.02
N GLN A 90 -2.30 -18.79 1.16
CA GLN A 90 -3.66 -19.27 1.30
C GLN A 90 -4.05 -19.32 2.78
N GLY A 91 -4.98 -18.47 3.20
CA GLY A 91 -5.62 -18.50 4.52
C GLY A 91 -6.71 -19.58 4.61
N GLY A 92 -7.68 -19.38 5.49
CA GLY A 92 -8.84 -20.30 5.62
C GLY A 92 -9.85 -20.12 4.48
N GLY A 93 -10.48 -21.21 4.07
CA GLY A 93 -11.51 -21.21 3.01
C GLY A 93 -11.29 -22.33 2.00
N SER A 94 -12.15 -22.40 0.99
CA SER A 94 -11.96 -23.33 -0.12
C SER A 94 -11.17 -22.60 -1.21
N PRO A 95 -9.98 -23.09 -1.58
CA PRO A 95 -9.29 -22.59 -2.76
C PRO A 95 -10.10 -22.90 -4.00
N GLY A 96 -10.00 -22.04 -5.03
CA GLY A 96 -10.46 -22.39 -6.38
C GLY A 96 -9.64 -23.53 -6.98
N GLU A 97 -10.17 -24.20 -7.96
CA GLU A 97 -9.40 -25.10 -8.82
C GLU A 97 -8.78 -24.28 -9.96
N ASN A 98 -7.62 -24.66 -10.47
CA ASN A 98 -6.95 -24.02 -11.62
C ASN A 98 -6.66 -22.51 -11.45
N MET A 99 -6.18 -22.13 -10.26
CA MET A 99 -5.84 -20.75 -9.91
C MET A 99 -4.46 -20.36 -10.42
N ALA A 100 -4.32 -19.15 -10.91
CA ALA A 100 -3.03 -18.57 -11.30
C ALA A 100 -2.84 -17.17 -10.75
N LEU A 101 -1.59 -16.84 -10.43
CA LEU A 101 -1.17 -15.47 -10.15
C LEU A 101 -0.82 -14.78 -11.48
N GLU A 102 -1.54 -13.74 -11.79
CA GLU A 102 -1.33 -12.88 -12.95
C GLU A 102 -0.64 -11.58 -12.53
N ILE A 103 0.33 -11.12 -13.33
CA ILE A 103 1.17 -9.98 -13.00
C ILE A 103 1.20 -9.01 -14.19
N VAL A 104 0.82 -7.76 -13.93
CA VAL A 104 0.77 -6.67 -14.92
C VAL A 104 1.57 -5.48 -14.40
N VAL A 105 2.43 -4.93 -15.25
CA VAL A 105 3.04 -3.61 -15.05
C VAL A 105 2.12 -2.56 -15.66
N ALA A 106 1.73 -1.58 -14.86
CA ALA A 106 0.87 -0.48 -15.30
C ALA A 106 1.55 0.86 -15.02
N GLU A 107 1.30 1.85 -15.88
CA GLU A 107 1.74 3.23 -15.66
C GLU A 107 0.53 4.12 -15.35
N ASP A 108 0.67 4.92 -14.31
CA ASP A 108 -0.32 5.90 -13.90
C ASP A 108 0.00 7.30 -14.44
N SER A 109 -0.97 8.19 -14.38
CA SER A 109 -0.79 9.62 -14.61
C SER A 109 -0.18 9.99 -15.98
N ILE A 110 -0.47 9.21 -17.02
CA ILE A 110 -0.02 9.50 -18.38
C ILE A 110 -0.83 10.67 -18.95
N TYR A 111 -0.16 11.80 -19.23
CA TYR A 111 -0.82 12.95 -19.82
C TYR A 111 -1.03 12.75 -21.32
N SER A 112 -2.26 12.54 -21.73
CA SER A 112 -2.62 12.20 -23.11
C SER A 112 -3.75 13.05 -23.66
N PHE A 113 -3.77 13.21 -25.00
CA PHE A 113 -4.83 13.92 -25.71
C PHE A 113 -5.90 12.97 -26.22
N TRP A 114 -7.14 13.20 -25.80
CA TRP A 114 -8.28 12.50 -26.37
C TRP A 114 -8.96 13.33 -27.45
N SER A 115 -9.04 12.79 -28.64
CA SER A 115 -9.61 13.48 -29.79
C SER A 115 -11.12 13.75 -29.65
N SER A 116 -11.82 12.98 -28.84
CA SER A 116 -13.21 13.20 -28.47
C SER A 116 -13.34 13.03 -26.96
N PRO A 117 -13.56 14.09 -26.21
CA PRO A 117 -14.06 15.45 -26.53
C PRO A 117 -12.99 16.51 -26.83
N SER A 118 -11.82 16.17 -27.33
CA SER A 118 -10.71 17.10 -27.67
C SER A 118 -10.11 17.77 -26.43
N VAL A 119 -9.81 16.98 -25.42
CA VAL A 119 -9.20 17.43 -24.16
C VAL A 119 -7.95 16.63 -23.82
N TYR A 120 -7.05 17.27 -23.09
CA TYR A 120 -5.97 16.57 -22.40
C TYR A 120 -6.46 16.10 -21.04
N HIS A 121 -6.04 14.91 -20.66
CA HIS A 121 -6.32 14.34 -19.33
C HIS A 121 -5.20 13.40 -18.92
N TYR A 122 -5.19 13.05 -17.63
CA TYR A 122 -4.31 12.02 -17.10
C TYR A 122 -5.00 10.66 -17.22
N THR A 123 -4.41 9.78 -18.03
CA THR A 123 -4.86 8.39 -18.11
C THR A 123 -4.28 7.61 -16.92
N ARG A 124 -5.09 6.79 -16.30
CA ARG A 124 -4.76 6.06 -15.07
C ARG A 124 -4.57 4.58 -15.37
N ASN A 125 -3.55 3.97 -14.72
CA ASN A 125 -3.29 2.53 -14.72
C ASN A 125 -3.28 1.90 -16.12
N VAL A 126 -2.53 2.48 -17.06
CA VAL A 126 -2.37 1.96 -18.42
C VAL A 126 -1.43 0.75 -18.36
N SER A 127 -1.90 -0.42 -18.79
CA SER A 127 -1.06 -1.61 -18.88
C SER A 127 0.10 -1.39 -19.84
N ARG A 128 1.31 -1.57 -19.36
CA ARG A 128 2.56 -1.44 -20.11
C ARG A 128 3.15 -2.81 -20.45
N ASN A 129 3.08 -3.75 -19.51
CA ASN A 129 3.56 -5.10 -19.72
C ASN A 129 2.67 -6.10 -18.99
N TYR A 130 2.51 -7.30 -19.54
CA TYR A 130 1.79 -8.40 -18.92
C TYR A 130 2.75 -9.59 -18.77
N LEU A 131 3.36 -9.69 -17.59
CA LEU A 131 4.51 -10.57 -17.34
C LEU A 131 4.14 -12.07 -17.38
N THR A 132 2.86 -12.40 -17.14
CA THR A 132 2.34 -13.78 -17.15
C THR A 132 1.45 -14.07 -18.37
N TYR A 133 1.61 -13.29 -19.44
CA TYR A 133 0.74 -13.39 -20.62
C TYR A 133 0.80 -14.76 -21.31
N HIS A 134 1.99 -15.32 -21.50
CA HIS A 134 2.17 -16.61 -22.18
C HIS A 134 1.84 -17.79 -21.27
N ASP A 135 1.29 -18.88 -21.82
CA ASP A 135 0.91 -20.07 -21.06
C ASP A 135 2.10 -20.68 -20.29
N GLU A 136 3.33 -20.65 -20.87
CA GLU A 136 4.55 -21.09 -20.24
C GLU A 136 5.02 -20.18 -19.10
N CYS A 137 4.47 -18.96 -19.00
CA CYS A 137 4.78 -17.99 -17.96
C CYS A 137 3.70 -17.91 -16.87
N LYS A 138 2.69 -18.75 -16.95
CA LYS A 138 1.62 -18.79 -15.94
C LYS A 138 2.15 -19.27 -14.60
N ASN A 139 1.90 -18.48 -13.58
CA ASN A 139 2.21 -18.78 -12.19
C ASN A 139 1.06 -19.57 -11.56
N ILE A 140 1.02 -20.87 -11.82
CA ILE A 140 -0.04 -21.74 -11.27
C ILE A 140 0.12 -21.87 -9.76
N LEU A 141 -0.97 -21.71 -9.04
CA LEU A 141 -1.01 -21.86 -7.58
C LEU A 141 -1.27 -23.32 -7.20
N GLU A 142 -0.34 -23.89 -6.43
CA GLU A 142 -0.44 -25.22 -5.84
C GLU A 142 -0.33 -25.08 -4.32
N LEU A 143 -1.38 -24.53 -3.69
CA LEU A 143 -1.39 -24.18 -2.27
C LEU A 143 -2.45 -24.98 -1.51
N SER A 144 -2.08 -25.41 -0.32
CA SER A 144 -2.99 -25.90 0.72
C SER A 144 -3.21 -24.82 1.79
N ASN A 145 -4.22 -24.98 2.61
CA ASN A 145 -4.53 -24.04 3.67
C ASN A 145 -3.34 -23.80 4.62
N GLY A 146 -2.96 -22.55 4.77
CA GLY A 146 -1.83 -22.08 5.58
C GLY A 146 -0.48 -22.15 4.86
N GLU A 147 -0.44 -22.52 3.58
CA GLU A 147 0.79 -22.53 2.78
C GLU A 147 0.96 -21.23 2.01
N SER A 148 2.21 -20.90 1.73
CA SER A 148 2.61 -19.76 0.90
C SER A 148 3.45 -20.25 -0.27
N GLN A 149 3.30 -19.58 -1.42
CA GLN A 149 4.08 -19.82 -2.62
C GLN A 149 4.61 -18.48 -3.14
N THR A 150 5.90 -18.42 -3.44
CA THR A 150 6.57 -17.20 -3.87
C THR A 150 7.01 -17.32 -5.32
N PHE A 151 6.78 -16.24 -6.07
CA PHE A 151 7.16 -16.10 -7.48
C PHE A 151 8.08 -14.89 -7.63
N SER A 152 9.29 -15.12 -8.15
CA SER A 152 10.29 -14.08 -8.35
C SER A 152 10.51 -13.84 -9.83
N GLY A 153 10.72 -12.56 -10.20
CA GLY A 153 10.99 -12.15 -11.56
C GLY A 153 11.64 -10.77 -11.64
N SER A 154 11.78 -10.28 -12.86
CA SER A 154 12.18 -8.90 -13.10
C SER A 154 11.55 -8.41 -14.41
N PHE A 155 11.41 -7.10 -14.55
CA PHE A 155 11.07 -6.48 -15.83
C PHE A 155 11.96 -5.26 -16.08
N GLU A 156 12.05 -4.85 -17.36
CA GLU A 156 12.82 -3.69 -17.76
C GLU A 156 11.90 -2.50 -18.01
N ILE A 157 12.29 -1.33 -17.50
CA ILE A 157 11.59 -0.06 -17.74
C ILE A 157 11.98 0.45 -19.13
N SER A 158 11.01 0.61 -20.02
CA SER A 158 11.23 1.22 -21.33
C SER A 158 11.57 2.70 -21.22
N ASP A 159 12.42 3.21 -22.10
CA ASP A 159 12.77 4.64 -22.20
C ASP A 159 11.56 5.57 -22.38
N THR A 160 10.40 5.03 -22.75
CA THR A 160 9.16 5.79 -22.96
C THR A 160 8.26 5.83 -21.73
N TRP A 161 8.58 5.08 -20.68
CA TRP A 161 7.80 5.02 -19.45
C TRP A 161 8.39 5.93 -18.37
N VAL A 162 7.53 6.43 -17.50
CA VAL A 162 7.96 7.20 -16.32
C VAL A 162 8.04 6.24 -15.14
N GLY A 163 9.27 5.89 -14.72
CA GLY A 163 9.52 4.91 -13.66
C GLY A 163 8.72 5.19 -12.39
N ASP A 164 8.74 6.42 -11.89
CA ASP A 164 8.03 6.82 -10.68
C ASP A 164 6.49 6.65 -10.76
N ASN A 165 5.94 6.51 -11.96
CA ASN A 165 4.51 6.30 -12.17
C ASN A 165 4.16 4.82 -12.38
N LEU A 166 5.15 3.92 -12.38
CA LEU A 166 4.92 2.51 -12.59
C LEU A 166 4.40 1.81 -11.32
N LYS A 167 3.58 0.80 -11.57
CA LYS A 167 2.99 -0.05 -10.53
C LYS A 167 3.03 -1.50 -10.99
N ILE A 168 3.25 -2.40 -10.05
CA ILE A 168 2.97 -3.83 -10.23
C ILE A 168 1.54 -4.07 -9.72
N ILE A 169 0.73 -4.70 -10.56
CA ILE A 169 -0.60 -5.18 -10.19
C ILE A 169 -0.57 -6.69 -10.27
N ALA A 170 -0.77 -7.34 -9.14
CA ALA A 170 -0.85 -8.79 -9.02
C ALA A 170 -2.29 -9.19 -8.68
N PHE A 171 -2.80 -10.23 -9.32
CA PHE A 171 -4.13 -10.74 -9.00
C PHE A 171 -4.23 -12.24 -9.21
N ILE A 172 -5.02 -12.89 -8.37
CA ILE A 172 -5.29 -14.33 -8.44
C ILE A 172 -6.57 -14.55 -9.22
N GLN A 173 -6.46 -15.27 -10.33
CA GLN A 173 -7.56 -15.53 -11.24
C GLN A 173 -7.76 -17.03 -11.46
N ASP A 174 -9.00 -17.46 -11.46
CA ASP A 174 -9.40 -18.78 -11.96
C ASP A 174 -9.29 -18.79 -13.48
N LEU A 175 -8.52 -19.73 -14.04
CA LEU A 175 -8.27 -19.79 -15.49
C LEU A 175 -9.46 -20.36 -16.28
N ASP A 176 -10.44 -20.98 -15.63
CA ASP A 176 -11.62 -21.55 -16.27
C ASP A 176 -12.80 -20.57 -16.29
N THR A 177 -13.01 -19.85 -15.18
CA THR A 177 -14.15 -18.91 -15.02
C THR A 177 -13.75 -17.47 -15.24
N TYR A 178 -12.46 -17.16 -15.18
CA TYR A 178 -11.86 -15.82 -15.18
C TYR A 178 -12.18 -14.97 -13.94
N GLU A 179 -12.80 -15.54 -12.92
CA GLU A 179 -13.09 -14.84 -11.68
C GLU A 179 -11.78 -14.47 -10.97
N VAL A 180 -11.72 -13.22 -10.48
CA VAL A 180 -10.59 -12.71 -9.69
C VAL A 180 -10.92 -12.84 -8.20
N TYR A 181 -10.10 -13.54 -7.46
CA TYR A 181 -10.28 -13.83 -6.04
C TYR A 181 -9.59 -12.86 -5.10
N GLN A 182 -8.46 -12.31 -5.53
CA GLN A 182 -7.67 -11.33 -4.78
C GLN A 182 -6.83 -10.51 -5.74
N SER A 183 -6.53 -9.27 -5.35
CA SER A 183 -5.59 -8.43 -6.07
C SER A 183 -4.82 -7.53 -5.10
N GLU A 184 -3.58 -7.24 -5.46
CA GLU A 184 -2.70 -6.32 -4.74
C GLU A 184 -2.00 -5.39 -5.75
N ILE A 185 -1.63 -4.20 -5.30
CA ILE A 185 -0.96 -3.19 -6.11
C ILE A 185 0.19 -2.56 -5.33
N ALA A 186 1.37 -2.53 -5.94
CA ALA A 186 2.54 -1.85 -5.41
C ALA A 186 3.04 -0.79 -6.40
N SER A 187 3.23 0.44 -5.93
CA SER A 187 3.97 1.48 -6.67
C SER A 187 5.46 1.18 -6.56
N ILE A 188 6.18 1.09 -7.69
CA ILE A 188 7.59 0.70 -7.62
C ILE A 188 8.45 1.74 -6.91
N SER A 189 8.15 3.03 -7.08
CA SER A 189 8.94 4.11 -6.47
C SER A 189 8.66 4.35 -4.99
N ARG A 190 7.53 3.86 -4.47
CA ARG A 190 7.14 4.03 -3.08
C ARG A 190 7.25 2.74 -2.29
N ASP A 191 6.80 1.63 -2.88
CA ASP A 191 6.62 0.38 -2.15
C ASP A 191 7.76 -0.60 -2.41
N LEU A 192 8.55 -0.39 -3.50
CA LEU A 192 9.71 -1.24 -3.84
C LEU A 192 11.04 -0.50 -3.77
N ASP A 193 11.05 0.81 -3.53
CA ASP A 193 12.30 1.53 -3.27
C ASP A 193 12.82 1.14 -1.88
N PRO A 194 14.02 0.58 -1.78
CA PRO A 194 14.57 0.17 -0.50
C PRO A 194 14.98 1.36 0.39
N ASP A 195 15.08 2.56 -0.16
CA ASP A 195 15.47 3.82 0.50
C ASP A 195 14.69 4.97 -0.15
N VAL A 196 13.40 5.09 0.23
CA VAL A 196 12.41 5.97 -0.43
C VAL A 196 12.79 7.44 -0.36
N ASP A 197 13.39 7.90 0.74
CA ASP A 197 13.74 9.31 0.94
C ASP A 197 15.19 9.63 0.59
N GLY A 198 16.00 8.61 0.27
CA GLY A 198 17.37 8.74 -0.23
C GLY A 198 18.37 9.20 0.83
N ASP A 199 18.13 8.90 2.09
CA ASP A 199 19.02 9.31 3.17
C ASP A 199 20.17 8.31 3.46
N GLY A 200 20.12 7.14 2.83
CA GLY A 200 21.11 6.08 2.93
C GLY A 200 20.81 5.03 4.00
N ILE A 201 19.65 5.11 4.64
CA ILE A 201 19.12 4.10 5.55
C ILE A 201 17.99 3.37 4.82
N LEU A 202 17.98 2.05 4.88
CA LEU A 202 16.94 1.27 4.22
C LEU A 202 15.60 1.42 4.96
N ASN A 203 14.49 1.47 4.25
CA ASN A 203 13.15 1.66 4.83
C ASN A 203 12.82 0.74 6.00
N ASN A 204 13.36 -0.50 6.00
CA ASN A 204 13.15 -1.45 7.09
C ASN A 204 14.06 -1.25 8.31
N GLU A 205 15.06 -0.37 8.21
CA GLU A 205 15.99 0.02 9.27
C GLU A 205 15.83 1.50 9.63
N ASP A 206 14.99 2.22 8.89
CA ASP A 206 14.76 3.66 8.98
C ASP A 206 13.58 3.97 9.90
N ASN A 207 13.81 4.80 10.91
CA ASN A 207 12.77 5.26 11.82
C ASN A 207 11.89 6.39 11.26
N CYS A 208 12.20 6.90 10.03
CA CYS A 208 11.38 7.82 9.25
C CYS A 208 11.39 7.49 7.74
N PRO A 209 10.88 6.37 7.26
CA PRO A 209 11.11 5.84 5.91
C PRO A 209 10.70 6.74 4.73
N SER A 210 10.12 7.89 4.98
CA SER A 210 9.65 8.85 3.95
C SER A 210 10.17 10.26 4.18
N VAL A 211 11.04 10.47 5.18
CA VAL A 211 11.54 11.81 5.57
C VAL A 211 13.03 11.72 5.89
N HIS A 212 13.84 12.20 4.98
CA HIS A 212 15.31 12.19 5.06
C HIS A 212 15.84 12.57 6.46
N ASN A 213 16.41 11.60 7.17
CA ASN A 213 16.92 11.75 8.54
C ASN A 213 18.10 10.83 8.85
N PHE A 214 19.12 10.82 8.00
CA PHE A 214 20.29 9.93 8.06
C PHE A 214 20.92 9.76 9.46
N THR A 215 20.64 10.67 10.40
CA THR A 215 21.12 10.60 11.79
C THR A 215 20.31 9.64 12.65
N GLN A 216 19.12 9.25 12.19
CA GLN A 216 18.19 8.38 12.89
C GLN A 216 17.93 8.83 14.34
N SER A 217 17.86 10.17 14.53
CA SER A 217 17.56 10.77 15.82
C SER A 217 16.14 10.39 16.24
N ASP A 218 16.01 9.92 17.46
CA ASP A 218 14.76 9.52 18.11
C ASP A 218 14.90 9.92 19.59
N TRP A 219 14.31 11.04 19.95
CA TRP A 219 14.53 11.69 21.24
C TRP A 219 13.78 11.00 22.38
N ASP A 220 12.63 10.46 22.12
CA ASP A 220 11.76 9.84 23.13
C ASP A 220 11.79 8.31 23.11
N TYR A 221 12.57 7.72 22.16
CA TYR A 221 12.82 6.27 22.05
C TYR A 221 11.57 5.42 21.82
N ASP A 222 10.66 5.93 20.97
CA ASP A 222 9.45 5.20 20.59
C ASP A 222 9.57 4.47 19.24
N ASP A 223 10.77 4.46 18.63
CA ASP A 223 11.10 3.90 17.32
C ASP A 223 10.56 4.73 16.12
N ILE A 224 10.00 5.92 16.35
CA ILE A 224 9.67 6.90 15.33
C ILE A 224 10.72 8.02 15.39
N GLY A 225 11.32 8.36 14.26
CA GLY A 225 12.39 9.36 14.25
C GLY A 225 11.87 10.79 14.40
N ASP A 226 12.65 11.65 15.10
CA ASP A 226 12.37 13.07 15.34
C ASP A 226 11.87 13.84 14.10
N ALA A 227 12.31 13.42 12.92
CA ALA A 227 12.02 14.12 11.68
C ALA A 227 10.57 13.91 11.17
N CYS A 228 9.96 12.81 11.52
CA CYS A 228 8.62 12.41 11.09
C CYS A 228 7.66 12.21 12.26
N ASP A 229 8.17 12.27 13.49
CA ASP A 229 7.36 12.10 14.67
C ASP A 229 6.67 13.42 15.06
N SER A 230 5.35 13.38 15.11
CA SER A 230 4.50 14.48 15.58
C SER A 230 4.44 14.56 17.11
N CYS A 231 4.94 13.53 17.80
CA CYS A 231 4.94 13.39 19.25
C CYS A 231 6.32 13.44 19.87
N ASN A 232 7.29 13.96 19.16
CA ASN A 232 8.71 13.98 19.54
C ASN A 232 9.02 14.62 20.92
N ASP A 233 8.05 15.32 21.50
CA ASP A 233 8.14 15.93 22.83
C ASP A 233 7.59 15.03 23.94
N ILE A 234 7.13 13.81 23.62
CA ILE A 234 6.45 12.91 24.55
C ILE A 234 7.28 11.64 24.72
N ALA A 235 7.79 11.44 25.91
CA ALA A 235 8.51 10.21 26.22
C ALA A 235 7.59 8.99 26.17
N ASN A 236 8.12 7.86 25.69
CA ASN A 236 7.41 6.57 25.67
C ASN A 236 7.10 6.00 27.06
N VAL A 237 7.42 6.72 28.13
CA VAL A 237 7.06 6.37 29.49
C VAL A 237 5.70 6.97 29.83
N PRO A 238 4.66 6.16 30.05
CA PRO A 238 3.31 6.65 30.32
C PRO A 238 3.29 7.67 31.47
N GLY A 239 2.83 8.89 31.17
CA GLY A 239 2.73 9.97 32.13
C GLY A 239 3.89 10.95 32.18
N ASN A 240 5.06 10.68 31.55
CA ASN A 240 6.14 11.64 31.39
C ASN A 240 5.97 12.38 30.05
N VAL A 241 5.17 13.41 30.05
CA VAL A 241 4.74 14.14 28.85
C VAL A 241 5.78 15.18 28.40
N ASN A 242 6.56 15.71 29.32
CA ASN A 242 7.54 16.78 29.04
C ASN A 242 8.99 16.25 28.90
N ILE A 243 9.18 14.93 28.90
CA ILE A 243 10.46 14.22 28.73
C ILE A 243 11.53 14.64 29.77
N ASP A 244 11.15 15.08 30.94
CA ASP A 244 12.14 15.38 31.93
C ASP A 244 12.69 14.13 32.65
N ALA A 245 13.96 14.14 32.98
CA ALA A 245 14.65 13.02 33.60
C ALA A 245 15.69 13.45 34.63
N ASN A 246 15.97 12.57 35.59
CA ASN A 246 17.01 12.76 36.60
C ASN A 246 18.37 12.22 36.10
N GLY A 247 19.34 13.06 35.91
CA GLY A 247 20.73 12.63 35.73
C GLY A 247 21.16 12.35 34.32
N THR A 248 22.13 11.43 34.14
CA THR A 248 22.73 11.08 32.84
C THR A 248 22.15 9.82 32.20
N GLU A 249 21.32 9.08 32.91
CA GLU A 249 20.54 7.97 32.40
C GLU A 249 19.06 8.38 32.43
N PHE A 250 18.29 7.94 31.45
CA PHE A 250 16.88 8.25 31.37
C PHE A 250 16.16 7.68 32.59
N ASP A 251 15.86 8.52 33.57
CA ASP A 251 15.09 8.24 34.78
C ASP A 251 13.91 9.23 34.78
N PRO A 252 12.78 8.86 34.16
CA PRO A 252 11.66 9.76 33.88
C PRO A 252 11.08 10.32 35.20
N ILE A 253 10.78 11.61 35.19
CA ILE A 253 10.15 12.29 36.32
C ILE A 253 8.70 12.59 35.96
N ILE A 254 7.77 11.92 36.60
CA ILE A 254 6.36 12.23 36.44
C ILE A 254 5.95 13.21 37.52
N ASN A 255 5.60 14.45 37.12
CA ASN A 255 5.32 15.54 38.04
C ASN A 255 4.28 16.54 37.50
N VAL A 256 4.09 17.67 38.17
CA VAL A 256 3.11 18.68 37.78
C VAL A 256 3.40 19.33 36.40
N MET A 257 4.66 19.24 35.92
CA MET A 257 5.01 19.82 34.61
C MET A 257 4.44 18.97 33.49
N ASP A 258 4.31 17.64 33.68
CA ASP A 258 3.65 16.74 32.73
C ASP A 258 2.16 17.03 32.63
N ILE A 259 1.52 17.37 33.73
CA ILE A 259 0.11 17.81 33.74
C ILE A 259 -0.07 19.07 32.89
N LEU A 260 0.87 20.02 32.99
CA LEU A 260 0.84 21.26 32.21
C LEU A 260 1.10 20.99 30.74
N ALA A 261 2.11 20.17 30.42
CA ALA A 261 2.43 19.78 29.05
C ALA A 261 1.24 19.06 28.42
N PHE A 262 0.61 18.12 29.12
CA PHE A 262 -0.57 17.42 28.63
C PHE A 262 -1.77 18.35 28.42
N ALA A 263 -2.00 19.31 29.30
CA ALA A 263 -3.05 20.30 29.14
C ALA A 263 -2.83 21.17 27.88
N ASP A 264 -1.57 21.54 27.57
CA ASP A 264 -1.21 22.29 26.36
C ASP A 264 -1.43 21.42 25.10
N LEU A 265 -1.10 20.12 25.14
CA LEU A 265 -1.37 19.17 24.04
C LEU A 265 -2.86 18.99 23.74
N LEU A 266 -3.72 19.01 24.76
CA LEU A 266 -5.18 18.92 24.57
C LEU A 266 -5.77 20.10 23.78
N ASP A 267 -5.07 21.23 23.72
CA ASP A 267 -5.45 22.39 22.92
C ASP A 267 -4.99 22.30 21.45
N ASP A 268 -4.04 21.39 21.13
CA ASP A 268 -3.55 21.16 19.76
C ASP A 268 -4.21 19.93 19.11
N SER A 269 -5.25 20.19 18.30
CA SER A 269 -6.06 19.13 17.68
C SER A 269 -5.33 18.27 16.63
N ASN A 270 -4.09 18.59 16.26
CA ASN A 270 -3.33 17.86 15.25
C ASN A 270 -2.38 16.81 15.88
N LEU A 271 -1.96 17.00 17.11
CA LEU A 271 -1.03 16.12 17.83
C LEU A 271 -1.71 14.89 18.46
N MET A 272 -3.01 14.95 18.68
CA MET A 272 -3.73 13.99 19.53
C MET A 272 -3.91 12.59 18.95
N ASN A 273 -3.74 12.36 17.66
CA ASN A 273 -4.02 11.05 17.05
C ASN A 273 -2.80 10.11 17.00
N ASP A 274 -1.59 10.66 17.11
CA ASP A 274 -0.36 9.89 16.93
C ASP A 274 0.37 9.63 18.27
N CYS A 275 -0.02 10.33 19.36
CA CYS A 275 0.60 10.27 20.68
C CYS A 275 -0.02 9.21 21.59
N GLN A 276 0.08 7.95 21.25
CA GLN A 276 -0.53 6.85 22.00
C GLN A 276 0.09 6.59 23.39
N SER A 277 1.33 7.05 23.62
CA SER A 277 2.01 6.91 24.93
C SER A 277 1.34 7.68 26.06
N ILE A 278 0.43 8.60 25.75
CA ILE A 278 -0.35 9.38 26.70
C ILE A 278 -1.82 8.94 26.80
N ASP A 279 -2.24 7.90 26.09
CA ASP A 279 -3.52 7.23 26.32
C ASP A 279 -3.40 6.37 27.61
N LEU A 280 -3.52 7.03 28.74
CA LEU A 280 -3.32 6.42 30.07
C LEU A 280 -4.48 5.53 30.51
N LEU A 281 -5.64 5.67 29.83
CA LEU A 281 -6.79 4.79 30.02
C LEU A 281 -6.79 3.60 29.08
N GLU A 282 -5.90 3.57 28.07
CA GLU A 282 -5.84 2.55 27.02
C GLU A 282 -7.18 2.35 26.30
N ASP A 283 -7.96 3.44 26.13
CA ASP A 283 -9.28 3.38 25.50
C ASP A 283 -9.25 3.76 24.00
N GLY A 284 -8.07 4.07 23.46
CA GLY A 284 -7.83 4.45 22.08
C GLY A 284 -8.17 5.91 21.77
N SER A 285 -8.29 6.75 22.80
CA SER A 285 -8.69 8.15 22.65
C SER A 285 -7.99 9.05 23.64
N ILE A 286 -7.01 9.82 23.19
CA ILE A 286 -6.32 10.80 24.02
C ILE A 286 -7.24 11.99 24.30
N ASN A 287 -7.57 12.23 25.56
CA ASN A 287 -8.54 13.26 25.95
C ASN A 287 -8.40 13.69 27.41
N GLN A 288 -9.32 14.53 27.88
CA GLN A 288 -9.31 15.04 29.26
C GLN A 288 -9.40 13.98 30.36
N PHE A 289 -9.82 12.76 30.03
CA PHE A 289 -9.91 11.69 31.02
C PHE A 289 -8.54 11.10 31.30
N ASP A 290 -7.62 11.06 30.29
CA ASP A 290 -6.23 10.68 30.47
C ASP A 290 -5.51 11.69 31.32
N LEU A 291 -5.79 12.98 31.12
CA LEU A 291 -5.28 14.04 31.99
C LEU A 291 -5.72 13.86 33.46
N VAL A 292 -6.93 13.38 33.69
CA VAL A 292 -7.38 13.07 35.07
C VAL A 292 -6.60 11.91 35.66
N VAL A 293 -6.28 10.88 34.87
CA VAL A 293 -5.43 9.77 35.30
C VAL A 293 -4.01 10.25 35.62
N LEU A 294 -3.44 11.12 34.79
CA LEU A 294 -2.13 11.71 35.04
C LEU A 294 -2.11 12.54 36.34
N ILE A 295 -3.14 13.33 36.58
CA ILE A 295 -3.28 14.10 37.83
C ILE A 295 -3.30 13.16 39.04
N ASP A 296 -4.05 12.06 38.96
CA ASP A 296 -4.14 11.09 40.07
C ASP A 296 -2.79 10.39 40.31
N LEU A 297 -2.08 10.05 39.21
CA LEU A 297 -0.73 9.47 39.26
C LEU A 297 0.25 10.41 39.98
N VAL A 298 0.35 11.66 39.54
CA VAL A 298 1.24 12.68 40.12
C VAL A 298 0.90 12.95 41.59
N MET A 299 -0.38 12.98 41.94
CA MET A 299 -0.82 13.25 43.31
C MET A 299 -0.58 12.04 44.24
N SER A 300 -0.57 10.82 43.71
CA SER A 300 -0.31 9.61 44.49
C SER A 300 1.16 9.37 44.81
N GLU A 301 2.09 9.77 43.94
CA GLU A 301 3.53 9.66 44.13
C GLU A 301 4.10 10.75 45.05
N GLY A 302 3.38 11.84 45.28
CA GLY A 302 3.76 12.96 46.12
C GLY A 302 3.40 12.81 47.60
N SER A 303 2.94 11.62 48.07
CA SER A 303 2.50 11.41 49.43
C SER A 303 3.46 10.50 50.26
#